data_aa3fcb62a34409ac40bd2bdb0f930b6a
#
_entry.id   aa3fcb62a34409ac40bd2bdb0f930b6a
#
_cell.length_a   1.000
_cell.length_b   1.000
_cell.length_c   1.000
_cell.angle_alpha   90.00
_cell.angle_beta   90.00
_cell.angle_gamma   90.00
#
_symmetry.space_group_name_H-M   'P 1'
#
loop_
_entity.id
_entity.type
_entity.pdbx_description
1 polymer ?
#
loop_
_entity_poly.entity_id
_entity_poly.type
_entity_poly.pdbx_seq_one_letter_code
_entity_poly.pdbx_strand_id
1 'polypeptide(L)'
;MQGVPATLAASDLVDLSGLMDDAKCFALVRQRRWPEGVRCPGCGSEAVIRDGRDDAQPDRQRYRCKACAGRFDDLTGTALAGRHQPLRVWVLCLYFMGLNLSNRQIALELGLSPSEVQAMTEQLRQGLVATAPDVELTGEVEIDEVYVVAGHKGQPAAVAKRGGSGVGAGWKARRDAARRRRTNRPSSA
;
A
#
# COMPACT_ATOMS: atom_id res chain seq x y z
N MET A 1 -25.89 24.70 12.10
CA MET A 1 -26.12 23.25 12.30
C MET A 1 -25.63 22.53 11.05
N GLN A 2 -24.40 22.04 11.10
CA GLN A 2 -23.80 21.30 9.97
C GLN A 2 -24.16 19.84 10.14
N GLY A 3 -24.86 19.29 9.14
CA GLY A 3 -25.27 17.89 9.11
C GLY A 3 -24.06 16.95 9.12
N VAL A 4 -24.09 15.97 10.02
CA VAL A 4 -23.17 14.84 10.06
C VAL A 4 -23.27 14.13 8.70
N PRO A 5 -22.14 13.81 8.00
CA PRO A 5 -22.20 13.04 6.76
C PRO A 5 -22.82 11.69 7.05
N ALA A 6 -23.76 11.29 6.18
CA ALA A 6 -24.47 10.04 6.27
C ALA A 6 -23.50 8.88 6.46
N THR A 7 -23.71 8.10 7.49
CA THR A 7 -23.08 6.80 7.72
C THR A 7 -23.26 5.97 6.43
N LEU A 8 -22.14 5.57 5.81
CA LEU A 8 -22.14 4.65 4.69
C LEU A 8 -22.94 3.41 5.08
N ALA A 9 -24.02 3.14 4.38
CA ALA A 9 -24.84 1.97 4.63
C ALA A 9 -24.02 0.71 4.33
N ALA A 10 -24.31 -0.40 5.00
CA ALA A 10 -23.63 -1.68 4.78
C ALA A 10 -23.73 -2.18 3.32
N SER A 11 -24.66 -1.62 2.53
CA SER A 11 -24.78 -1.81 1.08
C SER A 11 -23.69 -1.13 0.25
N ASP A 12 -22.93 -0.19 0.82
CA ASP A 12 -21.79 0.46 0.19
C ASP A 12 -20.48 -0.31 0.43
N LEU A 13 -20.55 -1.42 1.17
CA LEU A 13 -19.49 -2.43 1.18
C LEU A 13 -19.32 -2.90 -0.26
N VAL A 14 -18.15 -2.60 -0.79
CA VAL A 14 -17.70 -2.95 -2.12
C VAL A 14 -18.09 -4.39 -2.41
N ASP A 15 -19.11 -4.61 -3.29
CA ASP A 15 -19.43 -5.94 -3.79
C ASP A 15 -18.24 -6.42 -4.62
N LEU A 16 -17.33 -7.17 -3.98
CA LEU A 16 -16.13 -7.71 -4.61
C LEU A 16 -16.46 -8.54 -5.85
N SER A 17 -17.61 -9.24 -5.84
CA SER A 17 -18.07 -9.99 -7.00
C SER A 17 -18.44 -9.06 -8.15
N GLY A 18 -18.98 -7.88 -7.84
CA GLY A 18 -19.27 -6.83 -8.79
C GLY A 18 -18.05 -6.09 -9.32
N LEU A 19 -16.94 -6.06 -8.57
CA LEU A 19 -15.65 -5.46 -8.97
C LEU A 19 -14.71 -6.43 -9.70
N MET A 20 -15.05 -7.71 -9.79
CA MET A 20 -14.26 -8.71 -10.51
C MET A 20 -14.24 -8.48 -12.04
N ASP A 21 -15.00 -7.51 -12.54
CA ASP A 21 -15.03 -7.09 -13.94
C ASP A 21 -14.03 -5.94 -14.19
N ASP A 22 -13.07 -6.15 -15.09
CA ASP A 22 -12.08 -5.14 -15.45
C ASP A 22 -12.71 -3.86 -15.99
N ALA A 23 -13.82 -3.94 -16.75
CA ALA A 23 -14.52 -2.76 -17.26
C ALA A 23 -15.00 -1.84 -16.12
N LYS A 24 -15.56 -2.42 -15.06
CA LYS A 24 -15.99 -1.67 -13.86
C LYS A 24 -14.81 -1.10 -13.09
N CYS A 25 -13.71 -1.87 -12.97
CA CYS A 25 -12.48 -1.38 -12.34
C CYS A 25 -11.91 -0.17 -13.08
N PHE A 26 -11.84 -0.21 -14.42
CA PHE A 26 -11.41 0.92 -15.23
C PHE A 26 -12.38 2.11 -15.13
N ALA A 27 -13.68 1.87 -15.09
CA ALA A 27 -14.67 2.94 -14.90
C ALA A 27 -14.48 3.64 -13.55
N LEU A 28 -14.28 2.89 -12.46
CA LEU A 28 -14.01 3.40 -11.13
C LEU A 28 -12.71 4.25 -11.11
N VAL A 29 -11.63 3.76 -11.70
CA VAL A 29 -10.37 4.50 -11.80
C VAL A 29 -10.55 5.81 -12.54
N ARG A 30 -11.24 5.81 -13.69
CA ARG A 30 -11.53 7.03 -14.46
C ARG A 30 -12.34 8.04 -13.64
N GLN A 31 -13.39 7.58 -12.96
CA GLN A 31 -14.24 8.43 -12.13
C GLN A 31 -13.46 9.07 -10.98
N ARG A 32 -12.59 8.31 -10.31
CA ARG A 32 -11.78 8.82 -9.22
C ARG A 32 -10.66 9.75 -9.68
N ARG A 33 -10.06 9.43 -10.82
CA ARG A 33 -8.94 10.19 -11.38
C ARG A 33 -9.37 11.49 -12.03
N TRP A 34 -10.50 11.46 -12.72
CA TRP A 34 -11.01 12.57 -13.52
C TRP A 34 -12.50 12.80 -13.29
N PRO A 35 -12.89 13.28 -12.10
CA PRO A 35 -14.31 13.48 -11.77
C PRO A 35 -14.98 14.52 -12.69
N GLU A 36 -14.21 15.50 -13.19
CA GLU A 36 -14.69 16.58 -14.04
C GLU A 36 -14.37 16.36 -15.53
N GLY A 37 -13.78 15.23 -15.91
CA GLY A 37 -13.36 14.92 -17.27
C GLY A 37 -11.87 14.71 -17.41
N VAL A 38 -11.48 14.00 -18.47
CA VAL A 38 -10.10 13.57 -18.70
C VAL A 38 -9.18 14.75 -18.97
N ARG A 39 -8.10 14.86 -18.18
CA ARG A 39 -7.03 15.85 -18.35
C ARG A 39 -5.70 15.19 -18.66
N CYS A 40 -4.90 15.82 -19.49
CA CYS A 40 -3.57 15.33 -19.84
C CYS A 40 -2.64 15.37 -18.61
N PRO A 41 -2.02 14.23 -18.20
CA PRO A 41 -1.13 14.21 -17.05
C PRO A 41 0.20 14.96 -17.28
N GLY A 42 0.56 15.22 -18.54
CA GLY A 42 1.81 15.91 -18.88
C GLY A 42 1.70 17.44 -18.94
N CYS A 43 0.54 17.99 -19.34
CA CYS A 43 0.38 19.45 -19.48
C CYS A 43 -0.92 20.01 -18.88
N GLY A 44 -1.76 19.18 -18.23
CA GLY A 44 -3.01 19.60 -17.62
C GLY A 44 -4.16 19.95 -18.57
N SER A 45 -3.94 19.95 -19.89
CA SER A 45 -4.94 20.36 -20.89
C SER A 45 -6.15 19.44 -20.92
N GLU A 46 -7.34 20.02 -21.09
CA GLU A 46 -8.60 19.30 -21.31
C GLU A 46 -8.81 18.93 -22.79
N ALA A 47 -7.99 19.46 -23.71
CA ALA A 47 -8.08 19.16 -25.12
C ALA A 47 -7.55 17.75 -25.42
N VAL A 48 -8.29 16.75 -24.95
CA VAL A 48 -7.94 15.33 -25.04
C VAL A 48 -8.94 14.60 -25.93
N ILE A 49 -8.44 13.71 -26.77
CA ILE A 49 -9.26 12.79 -27.59
C ILE A 49 -8.98 11.34 -27.20
N ARG A 50 -9.97 10.49 -27.38
CA ARG A 50 -9.79 9.04 -27.27
C ARG A 50 -8.99 8.54 -28.46
N ASP A 51 -7.95 7.75 -28.19
CA ASP A 51 -7.01 7.23 -29.21
C ASP A 51 -6.99 5.68 -29.15
N GLY A 52 -8.18 5.07 -29.27
CA GLY A 52 -8.34 3.62 -29.24
C GLY A 52 -8.28 3.02 -27.84
N ARG A 53 -8.18 1.71 -27.80
CA ARG A 53 -8.08 0.90 -26.58
C ARG A 53 -6.78 0.10 -26.56
N ASP A 54 -6.44 -0.44 -25.41
CA ASP A 54 -5.28 -1.32 -25.28
C ASP A 54 -5.58 -2.72 -25.84
N ASP A 55 -4.64 -3.32 -26.58
CA ASP A 55 -4.86 -4.59 -27.25
C ASP A 55 -4.88 -5.77 -26.25
N ALA A 56 -4.09 -5.68 -25.17
CA ALA A 56 -4.02 -6.70 -24.11
C ALA A 56 -5.11 -6.51 -23.03
N GLN A 57 -5.57 -5.29 -22.83
CA GLN A 57 -6.59 -4.92 -21.85
C GLN A 57 -7.67 -4.04 -22.55
N PRO A 58 -8.66 -4.66 -23.22
CA PRO A 58 -9.63 -3.93 -24.05
C PRO A 58 -10.45 -2.86 -23.29
N ASP A 59 -10.55 -2.96 -21.99
CA ASP A 59 -11.27 -2.00 -21.14
C ASP A 59 -10.42 -0.77 -20.79
N ARG A 60 -9.10 -0.81 -21.04
CA ARG A 60 -8.16 0.28 -20.86
C ARG A 60 -8.25 1.25 -22.03
N GLN A 61 -8.65 2.47 -21.75
CA GLN A 61 -8.79 3.52 -22.75
C GLN A 61 -7.46 4.24 -22.96
N ARG A 62 -7.05 4.40 -24.21
CA ARG A 62 -5.92 5.26 -24.62
C ARG A 62 -6.44 6.64 -25.00
N TYR A 63 -5.61 7.64 -24.75
CA TYR A 63 -5.90 9.05 -25.03
C TYR A 63 -4.72 9.73 -25.71
N ARG A 64 -5.03 10.80 -26.45
CA ARG A 64 -4.05 11.70 -27.05
C ARG A 64 -4.39 13.15 -26.70
N CYS A 65 -3.41 13.88 -26.21
CA CYS A 65 -3.54 15.31 -25.95
C CYS A 65 -3.35 16.10 -27.25
N LYS A 66 -4.26 17.02 -27.55
CA LYS A 66 -4.13 17.93 -28.72
C LYS A 66 -3.14 19.07 -28.46
N ALA A 67 -2.93 19.45 -27.19
CA ALA A 67 -2.05 20.57 -26.83
C ALA A 67 -0.56 20.18 -26.88
N CYS A 68 -0.18 19.04 -26.30
CA CYS A 68 1.23 18.59 -26.21
C CYS A 68 1.54 17.37 -27.08
N ALA A 69 0.56 16.85 -27.83
CA ALA A 69 0.63 15.62 -28.63
C ALA A 69 0.98 14.34 -27.84
N GLY A 70 1.09 14.43 -26.52
CA GLY A 70 1.39 13.30 -25.63
C GLY A 70 0.30 12.24 -25.66
N ARG A 71 0.72 10.95 -25.65
CA ARG A 71 -0.18 9.81 -25.51
C ARG A 71 -0.15 9.30 -24.09
N PHE A 72 -1.30 8.92 -23.57
CA PHE A 72 -1.45 8.38 -22.24
C PHE A 72 -2.70 7.48 -22.17
N ASP A 73 -2.88 6.80 -21.08
CA ASP A 73 -4.02 5.90 -20.83
C ASP A 73 -4.56 6.07 -19.42
N ASP A 74 -5.57 5.26 -19.07
CA ASP A 74 -6.22 5.29 -17.77
C ASP A 74 -5.26 5.14 -16.58
N LEU A 75 -4.09 4.49 -16.76
CA LEU A 75 -3.15 4.18 -15.69
C LEU A 75 -1.86 5.00 -15.74
N THR A 76 -1.61 5.75 -16.81
CA THR A 76 -0.38 6.54 -17.00
C THR A 76 -0.18 7.54 -15.86
N GLY A 77 0.99 7.51 -15.20
CA GLY A 77 1.30 8.37 -14.05
C GLY A 77 0.64 7.95 -12.75
N THR A 78 0.09 6.74 -12.68
CA THR A 78 -0.41 6.14 -11.43
C THR A 78 0.53 5.04 -10.94
N ALA A 79 0.36 4.62 -9.69
CA ALA A 79 1.06 3.46 -9.12
C ALA A 79 0.77 2.15 -9.86
N LEU A 80 -0.25 2.12 -10.72
CA LEU A 80 -0.68 0.93 -11.46
C LEU A 80 -0.12 0.88 -12.90
N ALA A 81 0.70 1.86 -13.28
CA ALA A 81 1.28 1.92 -14.63
C ALA A 81 2.32 0.81 -14.87
N GLY A 82 2.41 0.34 -16.13
CA GLY A 82 3.50 -0.53 -16.59
C GLY A 82 3.44 -1.98 -16.12
N ARG A 83 2.29 -2.49 -15.69
CA ARG A 83 2.14 -3.87 -15.21
C ARG A 83 1.24 -4.70 -16.13
N HIS A 84 1.50 -6.04 -16.16
CA HIS A 84 0.80 -6.99 -17.02
C HIS A 84 -0.46 -7.58 -16.35
N GLN A 85 -0.54 -7.57 -15.03
CA GLN A 85 -1.69 -8.11 -14.31
C GLN A 85 -2.97 -7.29 -14.59
N PRO A 86 -4.13 -7.95 -14.76
CA PRO A 86 -5.42 -7.28 -14.94
C PRO A 86 -5.72 -6.30 -13.80
N LEU A 87 -6.43 -5.21 -14.11
CA LEU A 87 -6.71 -4.17 -13.12
C LEU A 87 -7.51 -4.70 -11.90
N ARG A 88 -8.43 -5.64 -12.12
CA ARG A 88 -9.18 -6.30 -11.03
C ARG A 88 -8.27 -6.97 -10.01
N VAL A 89 -7.15 -7.57 -10.45
CA VAL A 89 -6.18 -8.22 -9.56
C VAL A 89 -5.48 -7.18 -8.67
N TRP A 90 -5.17 -6.02 -9.22
CA TRP A 90 -4.61 -4.89 -8.47
C TRP A 90 -5.57 -4.34 -7.42
N VAL A 91 -6.85 -4.19 -7.79
CA VAL A 91 -7.91 -3.72 -6.87
C VAL A 91 -8.10 -4.71 -5.72
N LEU A 92 -8.14 -6.02 -6.02
CA LEU A 92 -8.23 -7.05 -4.98
C LEU A 92 -6.98 -7.10 -4.09
N CYS A 93 -5.79 -6.97 -4.68
CA CYS A 93 -4.54 -6.90 -3.90
C CYS A 93 -4.59 -5.72 -2.91
N LEU A 94 -4.99 -4.54 -3.37
CA LEU A 94 -5.14 -3.36 -2.51
C LEU A 94 -6.18 -3.59 -1.39
N TYR A 95 -7.30 -4.22 -1.71
CA TYR A 95 -8.32 -4.57 -0.73
C TYR A 95 -7.79 -5.51 0.35
N PHE A 96 -7.09 -6.59 -0.05
CA PHE A 96 -6.50 -7.53 0.90
C PHE A 96 -5.38 -6.91 1.75
N MET A 97 -4.63 -5.96 1.19
CA MET A 97 -3.69 -5.13 1.96
C MET A 97 -4.41 -4.31 3.04
N GLY A 98 -5.57 -3.75 2.71
CA GLY A 98 -6.41 -3.02 3.68
C GLY A 98 -6.94 -3.91 4.81
N LEU A 99 -7.12 -5.21 4.55
CA LEU A 99 -7.46 -6.21 5.56
C LEU A 99 -6.25 -6.73 6.35
N ASN A 100 -5.05 -6.19 6.14
CA ASN A 100 -3.79 -6.62 6.75
C ASN A 100 -3.42 -8.10 6.50
N LEU A 101 -3.83 -8.67 5.36
CA LEU A 101 -3.41 -10.01 4.97
C LEU A 101 -1.90 -10.00 4.64
N SER A 102 -1.23 -11.12 4.98
CA SER A 102 0.16 -11.31 4.59
C SER A 102 0.29 -11.53 3.07
N ASN A 103 1.43 -11.16 2.47
CA ASN A 103 1.66 -11.39 1.04
C ASN A 103 1.46 -12.85 0.63
N ARG A 104 1.75 -13.81 1.52
CA ARG A 104 1.52 -15.24 1.27
C ARG A 104 0.02 -15.58 1.17
N GLN A 105 -0.80 -15.01 2.05
CA GLN A 105 -2.26 -15.19 2.00
C GLN A 105 -2.84 -14.54 0.75
N ILE A 106 -2.44 -13.30 0.44
CA ILE A 106 -2.86 -12.61 -0.79
C ILE A 106 -2.50 -13.42 -2.04
N ALA A 107 -1.31 -14.02 -2.06
CA ALA A 107 -0.86 -14.86 -3.18
C ALA A 107 -1.77 -16.09 -3.35
N LEU A 108 -2.17 -16.73 -2.26
CA LEU A 108 -3.11 -17.86 -2.29
C LEU A 108 -4.49 -17.44 -2.82
N GLU A 109 -5.03 -16.33 -2.34
CA GLU A 109 -6.35 -15.83 -2.74
C GLU A 109 -6.39 -15.37 -4.21
N LEU A 110 -5.30 -14.78 -4.71
CA LEU A 110 -5.22 -14.29 -6.08
C LEU A 110 -4.69 -15.33 -7.07
N GLY A 111 -4.24 -16.51 -6.62
CA GLY A 111 -3.61 -17.53 -7.46
C GLY A 111 -2.28 -17.07 -8.07
N LEU A 112 -1.54 -16.20 -7.37
CA LEU A 112 -0.27 -15.64 -7.81
C LEU A 112 0.90 -16.20 -7.01
N SER A 113 2.13 -16.00 -7.50
CA SER A 113 3.32 -16.29 -6.72
C SER A 113 3.52 -15.27 -5.59
N PRO A 114 4.08 -15.67 -4.42
CA PRO A 114 4.37 -14.74 -3.34
C PRO A 114 5.32 -13.60 -3.74
N SER A 115 6.22 -13.83 -4.68
CA SER A 115 7.14 -12.82 -5.21
C SER A 115 6.43 -11.75 -6.06
N GLU A 116 5.46 -12.16 -6.88
CA GLU A 116 4.61 -11.23 -7.63
C GLU A 116 3.80 -10.34 -6.69
N VAL A 117 3.14 -10.94 -5.70
CA VAL A 117 2.36 -10.19 -4.71
C VAL A 117 3.27 -9.25 -3.92
N GLN A 118 4.48 -9.67 -3.55
CA GLN A 118 5.43 -8.80 -2.89
C GLN A 118 5.77 -7.57 -3.76
N ALA A 119 6.06 -7.77 -5.03
CA ALA A 119 6.33 -6.67 -5.97
C ALA A 119 5.11 -5.75 -6.13
N MET A 120 3.89 -6.32 -6.19
CA MET A 120 2.65 -5.56 -6.28
C MET A 120 2.42 -4.70 -5.02
N THR A 121 2.51 -5.30 -3.84
CA THR A 121 2.30 -4.59 -2.57
C THR A 121 3.35 -3.52 -2.32
N GLU A 122 4.60 -3.75 -2.73
CA GLU A 122 5.67 -2.77 -2.66
C GLU A 122 5.39 -1.58 -3.58
N GLN A 123 4.99 -1.81 -4.83
CA GLN A 123 4.63 -0.76 -5.77
C GLN A 123 3.44 0.07 -5.29
N LEU A 124 2.40 -0.56 -4.72
CA LEU A 124 1.26 0.16 -4.16
C LEU A 124 1.68 1.05 -2.98
N ARG A 125 2.55 0.56 -2.08
CA ARG A 125 3.09 1.37 -0.97
C ARG A 125 3.93 2.54 -1.48
N GLN A 126 4.80 2.32 -2.46
CA GLN A 126 5.60 3.38 -3.08
C GLN A 126 4.71 4.46 -3.72
N GLY A 127 3.64 4.04 -4.40
CA GLY A 127 2.65 4.97 -4.96
C GLY A 127 1.94 5.81 -3.90
N LEU A 128 1.59 5.22 -2.77
CA LEU A 128 0.99 5.93 -1.64
C LEU A 128 1.96 6.97 -1.05
N VAL A 129 3.22 6.58 -0.84
CA VAL A 129 4.25 7.50 -0.32
C VAL A 129 4.50 8.66 -1.29
N ALA A 130 4.56 8.38 -2.61
CA ALA A 130 4.80 9.41 -3.63
C ALA A 130 3.64 10.43 -3.76
N THR A 131 2.44 10.06 -3.31
CA THR A 131 1.24 10.92 -3.37
C THR A 131 0.80 11.42 -1.98
N ALA A 132 1.51 11.04 -0.92
CA ALA A 132 1.23 11.52 0.42
C ALA A 132 1.43 13.04 0.48
N PRO A 133 0.49 13.80 1.06
CA PRO A 133 0.68 15.22 1.29
C PRO A 133 1.81 15.43 2.31
N ASP A 134 2.55 16.52 2.16
CA ASP A 134 3.46 16.98 3.20
C ASP A 134 2.64 17.31 4.45
N VAL A 135 2.89 16.57 5.53
CA VAL A 135 2.18 16.76 6.79
C VAL A 135 3.08 17.57 7.72
N GLU A 136 2.67 18.81 8.01
CA GLU A 136 3.25 19.59 9.12
C GLU A 136 2.55 19.20 10.43
N LEU A 137 3.34 18.71 11.37
CA LEU A 137 2.86 18.43 12.72
C LEU A 137 2.78 19.75 13.49
N THR A 138 1.57 20.11 13.95
CA THR A 138 1.35 21.33 14.73
C THR A 138 0.75 20.99 16.10
N GLY A 139 1.10 21.75 17.13
CA GLY A 139 0.65 21.51 18.51
C GLY A 139 1.61 20.60 19.28
N GLU A 140 1.08 19.91 20.28
CA GLU A 140 1.83 18.97 21.12
C GLU A 140 2.00 17.64 20.35
N VAL A 141 3.24 17.23 20.14
CA VAL A 141 3.59 16.00 19.38
C VAL A 141 4.27 15.02 20.31
N GLU A 142 3.68 13.86 20.51
CA GLU A 142 4.28 12.76 21.25
C GLU A 142 5.04 11.85 20.29
N ILE A 143 6.32 11.60 20.58
CA ILE A 143 7.19 10.75 19.74
C ILE A 143 7.61 9.55 20.59
N ASP A 144 7.29 8.34 20.09
CA ASP A 144 7.75 7.08 20.68
C ASP A 144 8.82 6.44 19.78
N GLU A 145 9.92 5.99 20.38
CA GLU A 145 11.01 5.32 19.68
C GLU A 145 10.90 3.80 19.83
N VAL A 146 10.73 3.09 18.72
CA VAL A 146 10.78 1.63 18.67
C VAL A 146 12.10 1.16 18.07
N TYR A 147 12.94 0.52 18.89
CA TYR A 147 14.16 -0.12 18.42
C TYR A 147 13.87 -1.48 17.81
N VAL A 148 13.93 -1.58 16.49
CA VAL A 148 13.84 -2.85 15.77
C VAL A 148 15.25 -3.41 15.58
N VAL A 149 15.60 -4.46 16.30
CA VAL A 149 16.83 -5.19 16.08
C VAL A 149 16.69 -6.01 14.81
N ALA A 150 17.41 -5.61 13.75
CA ALA A 150 17.47 -6.37 12.51
C ALA A 150 18.10 -7.75 12.79
N GLY A 151 17.30 -8.81 12.70
CA GLY A 151 17.79 -10.19 12.81
C GLY A 151 18.49 -10.60 11.51
N HIS A 152 19.59 -11.34 11.64
CA HIS A 152 20.28 -11.96 10.49
C HIS A 152 19.59 -13.25 10.02
N LYS A 153 18.25 -13.25 9.94
CA LYS A 153 17.47 -14.42 9.55
C LYS A 153 17.87 -14.85 8.13
N GLY A 154 18.39 -16.06 7.99
CA GLY A 154 18.87 -16.60 6.70
C GLY A 154 20.36 -16.33 6.39
N GLN A 155 21.13 -15.73 7.31
CA GLN A 155 22.58 -15.54 7.18
C GLN A 155 23.33 -16.14 8.37
N PRO A 156 23.52 -17.48 8.43
CA PRO A 156 24.15 -18.15 9.57
C PRO A 156 25.57 -17.67 9.87
N ALA A 157 26.32 -17.32 8.81
CA ALA A 157 27.70 -16.79 8.94
C ALA A 157 27.76 -15.40 9.59
N ALA A 158 26.75 -14.55 9.42
CA ALA A 158 26.65 -13.25 10.07
C ALA A 158 26.29 -13.37 11.57
N VAL A 159 25.49 -14.39 11.93
CA VAL A 159 25.16 -14.71 13.31
C VAL A 159 26.39 -15.25 14.04
N ALA A 160 27.18 -16.12 13.42
CA ALA A 160 28.40 -16.69 13.99
C ALA A 160 29.47 -15.61 14.26
N LYS A 161 29.64 -14.61 13.36
CA LYS A 161 30.59 -13.49 13.56
C LYS A 161 30.26 -12.59 14.75
N ARG A 162 29.01 -12.50 15.20
CA ARG A 162 28.57 -11.71 16.37
C ARG A 162 28.50 -12.48 17.69
N GLY A 163 29.07 -13.68 17.76
CA GLY A 163 29.18 -14.44 19.02
C GLY A 163 27.87 -14.97 19.55
N GLY A 164 26.96 -15.42 18.68
CA GLY A 164 25.87 -16.34 19.05
C GLY A 164 24.84 -15.87 20.09
N SER A 165 24.74 -14.60 20.42
CA SER A 165 23.67 -14.09 21.28
C SER A 165 22.37 -14.00 20.50
N GLY A 166 21.66 -15.12 20.40
CA GLY A 166 20.28 -15.15 19.92
C GLY A 166 19.41 -14.21 20.77
N VAL A 167 18.33 -13.70 20.19
CA VAL A 167 17.37 -12.74 20.77
C VAL A 167 16.82 -13.13 22.15
N GLY A 168 17.07 -14.38 22.62
CA GLY A 168 16.73 -14.87 23.95
C GLY A 168 17.63 -14.37 25.10
N ALA A 169 18.88 -13.99 24.84
CA ALA A 169 19.82 -13.62 25.92
C ALA A 169 19.53 -12.22 26.49
N GLY A 170 19.09 -11.27 25.67
CA GLY A 170 18.73 -9.92 26.13
C GLY A 170 17.50 -9.88 27.01
N TRP A 171 16.53 -10.74 26.77
CA TRP A 171 15.32 -10.86 27.61
C TRP A 171 15.60 -11.49 28.97
N LYS A 172 16.49 -12.49 29.02
CA LYS A 172 16.87 -13.15 30.26
C LYS A 172 17.66 -12.17 31.18
N ALA A 173 18.60 -11.44 30.63
CA ALA A 173 19.40 -10.46 31.39
C ALA A 173 18.53 -9.31 31.97
N ARG A 174 17.52 -8.84 31.24
CA ARG A 174 16.58 -7.83 31.75
C ARG A 174 15.66 -8.33 32.86
N ARG A 175 15.22 -9.59 32.77
CA ARG A 175 14.38 -10.21 33.81
C ARG A 175 15.17 -10.41 35.08
N ASP A 176 16.43 -10.80 35.00
CA ASP A 176 17.30 -11.02 36.16
C ASP A 176 17.71 -9.69 36.83
N ALA A 177 17.92 -8.62 36.06
CA ALA A 177 18.16 -7.28 36.59
C ALA A 177 16.92 -6.71 37.32
N ALA A 178 15.72 -6.91 36.76
CA ALA A 178 14.48 -6.49 37.40
C ALA A 178 14.17 -7.28 38.67
N ARG A 179 14.55 -8.56 38.71
CA ARG A 179 14.38 -9.41 39.88
C ARG A 179 15.35 -9.02 41.03
N ARG A 180 16.62 -8.68 40.70
CA ARG A 180 17.60 -8.19 41.68
C ARG A 180 17.23 -6.84 42.30
N ARG A 181 16.55 -5.95 41.56
CA ARG A 181 16.06 -4.68 42.09
C ARG A 181 14.89 -4.83 43.07
N ARG A 182 14.08 -5.90 42.94
CA ARG A 182 12.97 -6.18 43.89
C ARG A 182 13.45 -6.77 45.22
N THR A 183 14.56 -7.49 45.23
CA THR A 183 15.10 -8.11 46.47
C THR A 183 15.96 -7.18 47.32
N ASN A 184 16.40 -6.02 46.78
CA ASN A 184 17.26 -5.05 47.43
C ASN A 184 16.52 -3.77 47.89
N ARG A 185 15.22 -3.86 48.14
CA ARG A 185 14.49 -2.75 48.78
C ARG A 185 14.68 -2.82 50.27
N PRO A 186 15.34 -1.84 50.94
CA PRO A 186 15.46 -1.84 52.37
C PRO A 186 14.07 -1.69 53.00
N SER A 187 13.79 -2.53 53.97
CA SER A 187 12.62 -2.48 54.83
C SER A 187 12.75 -1.20 55.67
N SER A 188 11.93 -0.19 55.42
CA SER A 188 11.81 0.94 56.31
C SER A 188 10.96 0.57 57.49
N ALA A 189 11.56 0.58 58.64
CA ALA A 189 10.89 0.59 59.95
C ALA A 189 10.29 2.00 60.19
#